data_2f1735b1db909de5916765b01e240506
#
_entry.id   2f1735b1db909de5916765b01e240506
#
_cell.length_a   1.000
_cell.length_b   1.000
_cell.length_c   1.000
_cell.angle_alpha   90.00
_cell.angle_beta   90.00
_cell.angle_gamma   90.00
#
_symmetry.space_group_name_H-M   'P 1'
#
loop_
_entity.id
_entity.type
_entity.pdbx_description
1 polymer ?
#
loop_
_entity_poly.entity_id
_entity_poly.type
_entity_poly.pdbx_seq_one_letter_code
_entity_poly.pdbx_strand_id
1 'polypeptide(L)'
;TACFNICPKKCISMQSDEEGFLYPIIEESKCIDCGLCEKVCPFQDCDKSLLPLEVWAVKNRNEPDRMHSSSGGVFIALAREVLALDGVVFGAVFDENYEVKMAYSETLEGVRPMMGSKYLQARMETAYVDAERFLKQGRHVLFSGAPCQIAGLHKYLRKDYPNLLSVDFLCHGVPSPGVWRRYLKETMSDLQSARRAVAGKNTVFPSLNVMPTIAGIEFRDKTLHGWKKYGFIVRGKFALKAEQNTVLLSDIHNENPFMRGFLFDIYLRPSCYRCKCKNGVSHSDLTIADFWGIDELIPDFDDDKGVGMVLINTEKGKHIFERLSMEVRLSVLSDVMPLNGGFKECRKPHPKRAFFFQRFAAGEAVNSIVKDLLHVPLWQRVVRWIE
;
A
#
# COMPACT_ATOMS: atom_id res chain seq x y z
N THR A 1 -8.40 -13.65 -2.15
CA THR A 1 -7.36 -14.45 -2.86
C THR A 1 -6.95 -15.72 -2.11
N ALA A 2 -7.28 -15.87 -0.81
CA ALA A 2 -7.11 -17.14 -0.11
C ALA A 2 -7.86 -18.28 -0.82
N CYS A 3 -9.07 -18.00 -1.34
CA CYS A 3 -9.87 -18.93 -2.16
C CYS A 3 -9.13 -19.43 -3.40
N PHE A 4 -8.41 -18.55 -4.11
CA PHE A 4 -7.58 -18.93 -5.26
C PHE A 4 -6.44 -19.88 -4.86
N ASN A 5 -5.72 -19.55 -3.77
CA ASN A 5 -4.57 -20.32 -3.30
C ASN A 5 -4.96 -21.70 -2.74
N ILE A 6 -6.13 -21.81 -2.08
CA ILE A 6 -6.56 -23.05 -1.40
C ILE A 6 -7.22 -24.06 -2.35
N CYS A 7 -7.66 -23.65 -3.54
CA CYS A 7 -8.44 -24.50 -4.41
C CYS A 7 -7.65 -25.71 -4.93
N PRO A 8 -8.00 -26.96 -4.54
CA PRO A 8 -7.24 -28.14 -4.95
C PRO A 8 -7.40 -28.46 -6.45
N LYS A 9 -8.48 -27.98 -7.06
CA LYS A 9 -8.75 -28.14 -8.49
C LYS A 9 -8.28 -26.98 -9.34
N LYS A 10 -7.74 -25.91 -8.70
CA LYS A 10 -7.31 -24.68 -9.40
C LYS A 10 -8.38 -24.11 -10.35
N CYS A 11 -9.66 -24.27 -9.97
CA CYS A 11 -10.80 -23.82 -10.76
C CYS A 11 -11.21 -22.37 -10.49
N ILE A 12 -10.41 -21.63 -9.71
CA ILE A 12 -10.67 -20.22 -9.39
C ILE A 12 -9.63 -19.37 -10.11
N SER A 13 -10.08 -18.43 -10.93
CA SER A 13 -9.26 -17.38 -11.54
C SER A 13 -9.60 -16.02 -10.94
N MET A 14 -8.65 -15.07 -11.02
CA MET A 14 -8.87 -13.69 -10.59
C MET A 14 -9.09 -12.82 -11.82
N GLN A 15 -10.28 -12.27 -11.99
CA GLN A 15 -10.65 -11.45 -13.14
C GLN A 15 -11.00 -10.02 -12.73
N SER A 16 -10.73 -9.09 -13.65
CA SER A 16 -11.05 -7.68 -13.44
C SER A 16 -12.52 -7.43 -13.72
N ASP A 17 -13.19 -6.72 -12.81
CA ASP A 17 -14.51 -6.16 -13.06
C ASP A 17 -14.46 -4.85 -13.86
N GLU A 18 -15.61 -4.24 -14.11
CA GLU A 18 -15.75 -2.98 -14.87
C GLU A 18 -15.07 -1.79 -14.18
N GLU A 19 -14.94 -1.83 -12.87
CA GLU A 19 -14.22 -0.83 -12.08
C GLU A 19 -12.71 -1.10 -12.04
N GLY A 20 -12.24 -2.23 -12.56
CA GLY A 20 -10.84 -2.63 -12.62
C GLY A 20 -10.33 -3.39 -11.40
N PHE A 21 -11.20 -3.85 -10.49
CA PHE A 21 -10.83 -4.66 -9.34
C PHE A 21 -10.83 -6.16 -9.67
N LEU A 22 -9.88 -6.88 -9.07
CA LEU A 22 -9.79 -8.32 -9.24
C LEU A 22 -10.78 -9.05 -8.31
N TYR A 23 -11.63 -9.89 -8.88
CA TYR A 23 -12.55 -10.77 -8.17
C TYR A 23 -12.36 -12.23 -8.59
N PRO A 24 -12.64 -13.19 -7.67
CA PRO A 24 -12.57 -14.61 -8.01
C PRO A 24 -13.73 -15.01 -8.90
N ILE A 25 -13.42 -15.74 -9.98
CA ILE A 25 -14.39 -16.39 -10.85
C ILE A 25 -14.14 -17.91 -10.79
N ILE A 26 -15.19 -18.69 -10.59
CA ILE A 26 -15.14 -20.14 -10.46
C ILE A 26 -15.50 -20.77 -11.81
N GLU A 27 -14.64 -21.66 -12.28
CA GLU A 27 -14.94 -22.53 -13.42
C GLU A 27 -15.74 -23.74 -12.91
N GLU A 28 -17.07 -23.67 -13.03
CA GLU A 28 -18.01 -24.63 -12.46
C GLU A 28 -17.75 -26.07 -12.93
N SER A 29 -17.37 -26.26 -14.20
CA SER A 29 -17.06 -27.56 -14.78
C SER A 29 -15.92 -28.32 -14.10
N LYS A 30 -15.01 -27.60 -13.42
CA LYS A 30 -13.88 -28.16 -12.67
C LYS A 30 -14.11 -28.14 -11.16
N CYS A 31 -15.13 -27.45 -10.69
CA CYS A 31 -15.43 -27.33 -9.27
C CYS A 31 -16.00 -28.67 -8.74
N ILE A 32 -15.48 -29.10 -7.58
CA ILE A 32 -15.97 -30.32 -6.88
C ILE A 32 -16.81 -29.97 -5.65
N ASP A 33 -17.19 -28.72 -5.50
CA ASP A 33 -18.04 -28.18 -4.42
C ASP A 33 -17.56 -28.54 -3.00
N CYS A 34 -16.25 -28.50 -2.76
CA CYS A 34 -15.65 -28.86 -1.48
C CYS A 34 -15.75 -27.79 -0.40
N GLY A 35 -16.23 -26.58 -0.70
CA GLY A 35 -16.42 -25.45 0.24
C GLY A 35 -15.14 -24.85 0.85
N LEU A 36 -13.94 -25.30 0.45
CA LEU A 36 -12.68 -24.79 1.02
C LEU A 36 -12.47 -23.29 0.77
N CYS A 37 -12.85 -22.81 -0.41
CA CYS A 37 -12.74 -21.39 -0.77
C CYS A 37 -13.55 -20.47 0.13
N GLU A 38 -14.70 -20.92 0.62
CA GLU A 38 -15.54 -20.19 1.56
C GLU A 38 -14.95 -20.20 2.96
N LYS A 39 -14.46 -21.36 3.43
CA LYS A 39 -13.87 -21.53 4.77
C LYS A 39 -12.63 -20.66 4.98
N VAL A 40 -11.84 -20.39 3.95
CA VAL A 40 -10.65 -19.53 4.06
C VAL A 40 -10.91 -18.06 3.76
N CYS A 41 -12.16 -17.69 3.44
CA CYS A 41 -12.51 -16.33 3.10
C CYS A 41 -12.61 -15.46 4.38
N PRO A 42 -11.77 -14.43 4.55
CA PRO A 42 -11.80 -13.59 5.74
C PRO A 42 -13.02 -12.68 5.81
N PHE A 43 -13.88 -12.68 4.77
CA PHE A 43 -15.11 -11.90 4.71
C PHE A 43 -16.36 -12.73 5.06
N GLN A 44 -16.28 -14.06 5.08
CA GLN A 44 -17.39 -14.93 5.50
C GLN A 44 -17.49 -14.96 7.02
N ASP A 45 -16.46 -15.46 7.69
CA ASP A 45 -16.35 -15.47 9.15
C ASP A 45 -15.28 -14.48 9.59
N CYS A 46 -15.64 -13.59 10.51
CA CYS A 46 -14.71 -12.66 11.12
C CYS A 46 -14.28 -13.20 12.47
N ASP A 47 -12.99 -13.21 12.70
CA ASP A 47 -12.44 -13.49 14.00
C ASP A 47 -12.77 -12.36 14.99
N LYS A 48 -12.60 -12.61 16.27
CA LYS A 48 -12.80 -11.57 17.29
C LYS A 48 -11.70 -10.52 17.18
N SER A 49 -12.07 -9.27 17.43
CA SER A 49 -11.11 -8.17 17.53
C SER A 49 -10.12 -8.42 18.67
N LEU A 50 -8.83 -8.18 18.40
CA LEU A 50 -7.78 -8.15 19.41
C LEU A 50 -7.32 -6.70 19.60
N LEU A 51 -7.25 -6.27 20.87
CA LEU A 51 -6.61 -5.01 21.21
C LEU A 51 -5.09 -5.22 21.28
N PRO A 52 -4.29 -4.24 20.86
CA PRO A 52 -2.85 -4.34 21.00
C PRO A 52 -2.43 -4.33 22.47
N LEU A 53 -1.35 -5.04 22.77
CA LEU A 53 -0.72 -5.08 24.08
C LEU A 53 -0.05 -3.73 24.40
N GLU A 54 0.62 -3.16 23.40
CA GLU A 54 1.39 -1.92 23.55
C GLU A 54 1.31 -1.08 22.26
N VAL A 55 1.55 0.22 22.40
CA VAL A 55 1.61 1.21 21.31
C VAL A 55 2.89 2.01 21.43
N TRP A 56 3.66 2.09 20.33
CA TRP A 56 4.94 2.77 20.30
C TRP A 56 5.04 3.76 19.13
N ALA A 57 5.60 4.95 19.41
CA ALA A 57 6.16 5.82 18.39
C ALA A 57 7.60 5.39 18.12
N VAL A 58 7.97 5.26 16.85
CA VAL A 58 9.26 4.67 16.47
C VAL A 58 9.95 5.41 15.32
N LYS A 59 11.29 5.49 15.40
CA LYS A 59 12.16 5.97 14.33
C LYS A 59 13.31 4.99 14.13
N ASN A 60 13.55 4.58 12.89
CA ASN A 60 14.70 3.74 12.56
C ASN A 60 15.99 4.56 12.71
N ARG A 61 16.96 4.02 13.48
CA ARG A 61 18.27 4.67 13.67
C ARG A 61 19.11 4.68 12.40
N ASN A 62 18.83 3.78 11.44
CA ASN A 62 19.38 3.86 10.10
C ASN A 62 18.62 4.91 9.29
N GLU A 63 19.16 6.12 9.22
CA GLU A 63 18.51 7.25 8.54
C GLU A 63 18.25 7.00 7.04
N PRO A 64 19.15 6.41 6.24
CA PRO A 64 18.86 6.03 4.87
C PRO A 64 17.65 5.10 4.74
N ASP A 65 17.54 4.05 5.56
CA ASP A 65 16.42 3.14 5.55
C ASP A 65 15.12 3.85 5.97
N ARG A 66 15.20 4.76 6.96
CA ARG A 66 14.06 5.58 7.38
C ARG A 66 13.59 6.51 6.26
N MET A 67 14.51 7.19 5.59
CA MET A 67 14.17 8.14 4.51
C MET A 67 13.53 7.46 3.30
N HIS A 68 13.96 6.25 2.95
CA HIS A 68 13.35 5.47 1.86
C HIS A 68 12.07 4.71 2.28
N SER A 69 11.68 4.77 3.54
CA SER A 69 10.42 4.21 4.04
C SER A 69 9.31 5.26 4.03
N SER A 70 8.05 4.84 3.97
CA SER A 70 6.90 5.76 4.02
C SER A 70 6.78 6.52 5.33
N SER A 71 7.27 5.95 6.43
CA SER A 71 7.18 6.49 7.79
C SER A 71 8.47 6.24 8.58
N GLY A 72 8.37 5.70 9.79
CA GLY A 72 9.49 5.47 10.72
C GLY A 72 10.46 4.34 10.35
N GLY A 73 10.24 3.56 9.27
CA GLY A 73 11.18 2.55 8.78
C GLY A 73 11.14 1.21 9.52
N VAL A 74 9.98 0.80 10.05
CA VAL A 74 9.80 -0.44 10.80
C VAL A 74 9.93 -1.68 9.92
N PHE A 75 9.30 -1.68 8.74
CA PHE A 75 9.31 -2.84 7.84
C PHE A 75 10.72 -3.31 7.50
N ILE A 76 11.61 -2.40 7.11
CA ILE A 76 12.98 -2.76 6.74
C ILE A 76 13.81 -3.21 7.95
N ALA A 77 13.54 -2.69 9.15
CA ALA A 77 14.18 -3.16 10.39
C ALA A 77 13.76 -4.60 10.69
N LEU A 78 12.48 -4.93 10.63
CA LEU A 78 11.95 -6.30 10.76
C LEU A 78 12.53 -7.24 9.71
N ALA A 79 12.61 -6.77 8.45
CA ALA A 79 13.18 -7.56 7.37
C ALA A 79 14.65 -7.93 7.62
N ARG A 80 15.47 -7.00 8.13
CA ARG A 80 16.86 -7.28 8.51
C ARG A 80 16.96 -8.36 9.57
N GLU A 81 16.12 -8.30 10.61
CA GLU A 81 16.11 -9.32 11.68
C GLU A 81 15.76 -10.71 11.14
N VAL A 82 14.73 -10.80 10.28
CA VAL A 82 14.30 -12.07 9.71
C VAL A 82 15.34 -12.62 8.74
N LEU A 83 15.93 -11.78 7.89
CA LEU A 83 17.00 -12.19 6.96
C LEU A 83 18.26 -12.64 7.70
N ALA A 84 18.60 -12.05 8.85
CA ALA A 84 19.73 -12.47 9.68
C ALA A 84 19.55 -13.90 10.25
N LEU A 85 18.32 -14.41 10.28
CA LEU A 85 17.97 -15.78 10.67
C LEU A 85 17.78 -16.71 9.45
N ASP A 86 18.38 -16.39 8.31
CA ASP A 86 18.17 -17.12 7.05
C ASP A 86 16.69 -17.21 6.65
N GLY A 87 15.92 -16.17 6.99
CA GLY A 87 14.48 -16.10 6.75
C GLY A 87 14.11 -15.58 5.38
N VAL A 88 12.81 -15.47 5.16
CA VAL A 88 12.20 -15.01 3.90
C VAL A 88 11.23 -13.88 4.18
N VAL A 89 11.28 -12.82 3.38
CA VAL A 89 10.43 -11.64 3.53
C VAL A 89 9.45 -11.54 2.38
N PHE A 90 8.16 -11.46 2.70
CA PHE A 90 7.08 -11.22 1.75
C PHE A 90 6.60 -9.77 1.84
N GLY A 91 6.46 -9.11 0.70
CA GLY A 91 5.97 -7.74 0.59
C GLY A 91 5.46 -7.39 -0.80
N ALA A 92 4.82 -6.25 -0.91
CA ALA A 92 4.27 -5.77 -2.17
C ALA A 92 5.33 -5.07 -3.02
N VAL A 93 5.42 -5.44 -4.30
CA VAL A 93 6.34 -4.83 -5.28
C VAL A 93 5.56 -4.38 -6.52
N PHE A 94 6.12 -3.43 -7.28
CA PHE A 94 5.67 -3.18 -8.64
C PHE A 94 6.21 -4.27 -9.59
N ASP A 95 5.37 -4.66 -10.55
CA ASP A 95 5.82 -5.43 -11.72
C ASP A 95 6.30 -4.50 -12.86
N GLU A 96 6.62 -5.08 -14.01
CA GLU A 96 7.09 -4.38 -15.19
C GLU A 96 6.07 -3.40 -15.80
N ASN A 97 4.78 -3.55 -15.46
CA ASN A 97 3.69 -2.67 -15.90
C ASN A 97 3.29 -1.65 -14.81
N TYR A 98 4.06 -1.57 -13.71
CA TYR A 98 3.74 -0.76 -12.53
C TYR A 98 2.40 -1.13 -11.88
N GLU A 99 1.98 -2.39 -11.99
CA GLU A 99 0.93 -2.99 -11.17
C GLU A 99 1.56 -3.62 -9.92
N VAL A 100 0.78 -3.72 -8.84
CA VAL A 100 1.30 -4.23 -7.57
C VAL A 100 1.02 -5.74 -7.45
N LYS A 101 2.06 -6.49 -7.07
CA LYS A 101 1.96 -7.91 -6.71
C LYS A 101 2.69 -8.20 -5.40
N MET A 102 2.30 -9.30 -4.74
CA MET A 102 3.08 -9.86 -3.65
C MET A 102 4.27 -10.64 -4.22
N ALA A 103 5.41 -10.44 -3.60
CA ALA A 103 6.64 -11.17 -3.92
C ALA A 103 7.37 -11.53 -2.62
N TYR A 104 8.36 -12.40 -2.71
CA TYR A 104 9.27 -12.69 -1.60
C TYR A 104 10.72 -12.49 -2.00
N SER A 105 11.56 -12.30 -1.00
CA SER A 105 12.99 -12.23 -1.16
C SER A 105 13.71 -12.81 0.07
N GLU A 106 14.89 -13.35 -0.18
CA GLU A 106 15.81 -13.91 0.81
C GLU A 106 17.05 -13.01 1.00
N THR A 107 17.06 -11.83 0.34
CA THR A 107 18.16 -10.87 0.39
C THR A 107 17.65 -9.46 0.68
N LEU A 108 18.48 -8.64 1.32
CA LEU A 108 18.14 -7.25 1.61
C LEU A 108 17.94 -6.44 0.32
N GLU A 109 18.71 -6.70 -0.72
CA GLU A 109 18.57 -6.04 -2.02
C GLU A 109 17.19 -6.31 -2.64
N GLY A 110 16.74 -7.57 -2.63
CA GLY A 110 15.42 -7.95 -3.13
C GLY A 110 14.25 -7.49 -2.24
N VAL A 111 14.49 -7.13 -0.98
CA VAL A 111 13.49 -6.52 -0.09
C VAL A 111 13.32 -5.02 -0.33
N ARG A 112 14.36 -4.31 -0.80
CA ARG A 112 14.28 -2.85 -1.03
C ARG A 112 13.09 -2.42 -1.91
N PRO A 113 12.72 -3.09 -3.01
CA PRO A 113 11.52 -2.77 -3.79
C PRO A 113 10.20 -2.93 -3.04
N MET A 114 10.19 -3.67 -1.92
CA MET A 114 9.00 -3.83 -1.06
C MET A 114 8.79 -2.62 -0.15
N MET A 115 9.82 -1.81 0.09
CA MET A 115 9.72 -0.59 0.88
C MET A 115 8.81 0.43 0.21
N GLY A 116 8.25 1.33 1.02
CA GLY A 116 7.34 2.36 0.54
C GLY A 116 5.92 1.85 0.26
N SER A 117 4.94 2.67 0.57
CA SER A 117 3.52 2.36 0.35
C SER A 117 3.21 2.33 -1.14
N LYS A 118 2.42 1.35 -1.56
CA LYS A 118 1.87 1.22 -2.90
C LYS A 118 0.36 1.20 -2.80
N TYR A 119 -0.28 2.34 -3.08
CA TYR A 119 -1.72 2.49 -2.91
C TYR A 119 -2.49 1.87 -4.08
N LEU A 120 -2.44 0.53 -4.18
CA LEU A 120 -3.11 -0.27 -5.21
C LEU A 120 -3.51 -1.65 -4.64
N GLN A 121 -4.45 -2.32 -5.30
CA GLN A 121 -4.75 -3.71 -5.00
C GLN A 121 -3.58 -4.59 -5.46
N ALA A 122 -2.90 -5.24 -4.50
CA ALA A 122 -1.86 -6.19 -4.82
C ALA A 122 -2.46 -7.53 -5.30
N ARG A 123 -1.93 -8.07 -6.38
CA ARG A 123 -2.16 -9.46 -6.78
C ARG A 123 -1.40 -10.37 -5.82
N MET A 124 -2.08 -11.30 -5.19
CA MET A 124 -1.47 -12.23 -4.23
C MET A 124 -0.76 -13.41 -4.91
N GLU A 125 -1.17 -13.72 -6.12
CA GLU A 125 -0.64 -14.87 -6.87
C GLU A 125 -0.51 -16.11 -5.97
N THR A 126 0.65 -16.74 -5.89
CA THR A 126 0.94 -17.93 -5.06
C THR A 126 1.52 -17.61 -3.69
N ALA A 127 1.51 -16.33 -3.25
CA ALA A 127 2.23 -15.90 -2.05
C ALA A 127 1.89 -16.72 -0.77
N TYR A 128 0.65 -17.18 -0.60
CA TYR A 128 0.29 -17.99 0.55
C TYR A 128 0.84 -19.41 0.46
N VAL A 129 0.84 -20.00 -0.74
CA VAL A 129 1.44 -21.32 -1.01
C VAL A 129 2.94 -21.29 -0.77
N ASP A 130 3.61 -20.23 -1.25
CA ASP A 130 5.05 -20.07 -1.07
C ASP A 130 5.41 -19.82 0.38
N ALA A 131 4.64 -18.98 1.10
CA ALA A 131 4.85 -18.77 2.53
C ALA A 131 4.69 -20.07 3.32
N GLU A 132 3.64 -20.86 3.06
CA GLU A 132 3.46 -22.17 3.72
C GLU A 132 4.61 -23.13 3.42
N ARG A 133 5.13 -23.13 2.19
CA ARG A 133 6.29 -23.95 1.81
C ARG A 133 7.51 -23.62 2.65
N PHE A 134 7.87 -22.34 2.80
CA PHE A 134 9.01 -21.92 3.62
C PHE A 134 8.79 -22.21 5.12
N LEU A 135 7.58 -21.98 5.63
CA LEU A 135 7.23 -22.29 7.02
C LEU A 135 7.37 -23.79 7.34
N LYS A 136 6.94 -24.67 6.43
CA LYS A 136 7.09 -26.12 6.55
C LYS A 136 8.55 -26.61 6.48
N GLN A 137 9.40 -25.83 5.82
CA GLN A 137 10.87 -26.07 5.80
C GLN A 137 11.56 -25.59 7.08
N GLY A 138 10.82 -25.03 8.05
CA GLY A 138 11.37 -24.46 9.28
C GLY A 138 11.98 -23.06 9.13
N ARG A 139 11.89 -22.43 7.94
CA ARG A 139 12.41 -21.09 7.69
C ARG A 139 11.59 -20.03 8.40
N HIS A 140 12.22 -18.99 8.91
CA HIS A 140 11.53 -17.81 9.40
C HIS A 140 10.90 -17.05 8.24
N VAL A 141 9.64 -16.63 8.39
CA VAL A 141 8.90 -15.89 7.36
C VAL A 141 8.37 -14.60 7.97
N LEU A 142 8.78 -13.45 7.42
CA LEU A 142 8.08 -12.18 7.60
C LEU A 142 7.06 -12.02 6.47
N PHE A 143 5.77 -11.95 6.80
CA PHE A 143 4.73 -11.67 5.81
C PHE A 143 4.07 -10.33 6.11
N SER A 144 4.30 -9.32 5.24
CA SER A 144 3.69 -7.99 5.36
C SER A 144 2.56 -7.82 4.34
N GLY A 145 1.40 -7.34 4.80
CA GLY A 145 0.24 -7.13 3.92
C GLY A 145 -0.85 -6.29 4.56
N ALA A 146 -1.90 -5.97 3.79
CA ALA A 146 -3.09 -5.35 4.34
C ALA A 146 -3.80 -6.29 5.35
N PRO A 147 -4.58 -5.76 6.32
CA PRO A 147 -5.25 -6.59 7.32
C PRO A 147 -6.05 -7.77 6.72
N CYS A 148 -6.76 -7.54 5.61
CA CYS A 148 -7.50 -8.60 4.91
C CYS A 148 -6.59 -9.64 4.23
N GLN A 149 -5.34 -9.29 3.89
CA GLN A 149 -4.36 -10.23 3.36
C GLN A 149 -3.77 -11.08 4.49
N ILE A 150 -3.49 -10.49 5.65
CA ILE A 150 -3.01 -11.22 6.83
C ILE A 150 -4.09 -12.15 7.36
N ALA A 151 -5.34 -11.69 7.52
CA ALA A 151 -6.47 -12.55 7.88
C ALA A 151 -6.64 -13.72 6.88
N GLY A 152 -6.48 -13.44 5.58
CA GLY A 152 -6.52 -14.47 4.54
C GLY A 152 -5.36 -15.46 4.64
N LEU A 153 -4.15 -15.02 5.01
CA LEU A 153 -3.00 -15.90 5.25
C LEU A 153 -3.27 -16.86 6.41
N HIS A 154 -3.70 -16.34 7.57
CA HIS A 154 -4.01 -17.17 8.75
C HIS A 154 -5.08 -18.21 8.44
N LYS A 155 -6.18 -17.81 7.78
CA LYS A 155 -7.24 -18.74 7.36
C LYS A 155 -6.77 -19.75 6.31
N TYR A 156 -5.85 -19.38 5.43
CA TYR A 156 -5.22 -20.29 4.48
C TYR A 156 -4.34 -21.34 5.19
N LEU A 157 -3.48 -20.90 6.11
CA LEU A 157 -2.56 -21.78 6.84
C LEU A 157 -3.26 -22.74 7.79
N ARG A 158 -4.42 -22.36 8.37
CA ARG A 158 -5.28 -23.18 9.25
C ARG A 158 -4.60 -23.71 10.51
N LYS A 159 -3.41 -23.23 10.83
CA LYS A 159 -2.66 -23.50 12.04
C LYS A 159 -1.66 -22.38 12.31
N ASP A 160 -1.22 -22.27 13.55
CA ASP A 160 -0.18 -21.35 13.94
C ASP A 160 1.19 -21.91 13.59
N TYR A 161 2.07 -21.00 13.15
CA TYR A 161 3.47 -21.29 12.88
C TYR A 161 4.33 -20.36 13.76
N PRO A 162 5.16 -20.92 14.66
CA PRO A 162 6.01 -20.10 15.54
C PRO A 162 7.07 -19.29 14.75
N ASN A 163 7.43 -19.76 13.57
CA ASN A 163 8.39 -19.14 12.64
C ASN A 163 7.74 -18.17 11.63
N LEU A 164 6.44 -17.87 11.75
CA LEU A 164 5.76 -16.81 11.00
C LEU A 164 5.71 -15.53 11.83
N LEU A 165 6.20 -14.43 11.30
CA LEU A 165 5.94 -13.07 11.76
C LEU A 165 4.99 -12.39 10.78
N SER A 166 3.75 -12.17 11.18
CA SER A 166 2.73 -11.51 10.39
C SER A 166 2.64 -10.02 10.76
N VAL A 167 2.71 -9.16 9.75
CA VAL A 167 2.70 -7.71 9.93
C VAL A 167 1.66 -7.09 9.02
N ASP A 168 0.69 -6.39 9.60
CA ASP A 168 -0.23 -5.57 8.83
C ASP A 168 0.02 -4.07 9.04
N PHE A 169 -0.81 -3.26 8.42
CA PHE A 169 -0.74 -1.80 8.53
C PHE A 169 -2.13 -1.19 8.64
N LEU A 170 -2.22 0.02 9.20
CA LEU A 170 -3.46 0.79 9.20
C LEU A 170 -3.88 1.07 7.76
N CYS A 171 -4.92 0.37 7.31
CA CYS A 171 -5.34 0.39 5.93
C CYS A 171 -6.47 1.39 5.68
N HIS A 172 -6.22 2.37 4.82
CA HIS A 172 -7.25 3.30 4.34
C HIS A 172 -8.29 2.61 3.47
N GLY A 173 -7.83 1.73 2.60
CA GLY A 173 -8.56 1.04 1.53
C GLY A 173 -7.66 0.92 0.31
N VAL A 174 -8.11 0.21 -0.73
CA VAL A 174 -7.33 0.08 -1.97
C VAL A 174 -8.06 0.74 -3.13
N PRO A 175 -7.39 1.63 -3.89
CA PRO A 175 -7.94 2.20 -5.11
C PRO A 175 -7.94 1.19 -6.27
N SER A 176 -8.73 1.50 -7.30
CA SER A 176 -8.89 0.66 -8.47
C SER A 176 -7.60 0.55 -9.29
N PRO A 177 -7.13 -0.68 -9.59
CA PRO A 177 -6.04 -0.90 -10.56
C PRO A 177 -6.39 -0.43 -11.97
N GLY A 178 -7.66 -0.49 -12.37
CA GLY A 178 -8.11 0.03 -13.67
C GLY A 178 -7.97 1.55 -13.77
N VAL A 179 -8.33 2.27 -12.70
CA VAL A 179 -8.12 3.73 -12.62
C VAL A 179 -6.64 4.05 -12.66
N TRP A 180 -5.81 3.30 -11.94
CA TRP A 180 -4.36 3.46 -11.93
C TRP A 180 -3.75 3.30 -13.33
N ARG A 181 -4.06 2.22 -14.04
CA ARG A 181 -3.55 1.97 -15.40
C ARG A 181 -3.87 3.12 -16.34
N ARG A 182 -5.11 3.62 -16.30
CA ARG A 182 -5.52 4.75 -17.14
C ARG A 182 -4.81 6.03 -16.73
N TYR A 183 -4.78 6.35 -15.44
CA TYR A 183 -4.07 7.52 -14.91
C TYR A 183 -2.60 7.54 -15.33
N LEU A 184 -1.89 6.43 -15.16
CA LEU A 184 -0.46 6.35 -15.51
C LEU A 184 -0.23 6.54 -17.00
N LYS A 185 -1.07 5.91 -17.85
CA LYS A 185 -1.02 6.08 -19.30
C LYS A 185 -1.28 7.54 -19.72
N GLU A 186 -2.28 8.17 -19.18
CA GLU A 186 -2.62 9.58 -19.43
C GLU A 186 -1.47 10.50 -19.00
N THR A 187 -0.98 10.33 -17.78
CA THR A 187 0.13 11.13 -17.24
C THR A 187 1.37 11.04 -18.11
N MET A 188 1.75 9.84 -18.57
CA MET A 188 2.91 9.67 -19.45
C MET A 188 2.67 10.29 -20.83
N SER A 189 1.46 10.24 -21.36
CA SER A 189 1.09 10.91 -22.62
C SER A 189 1.15 12.43 -22.51
N ASP A 190 0.65 12.99 -21.40
CA ASP A 190 0.66 14.43 -21.14
C ASP A 190 2.10 14.94 -21.00
N LEU A 191 2.96 14.23 -20.26
CA LEU A 191 4.38 14.55 -20.14
C LEU A 191 5.08 14.52 -21.50
N GLN A 192 4.75 13.56 -22.37
CA GLN A 192 5.28 13.50 -23.73
C GLN A 192 4.86 14.72 -24.56
N SER A 193 3.58 15.09 -24.49
CA SER A 193 3.01 16.21 -25.23
C SER A 193 3.61 17.54 -24.79
N ALA A 194 3.75 17.75 -23.48
CA ALA A 194 4.39 18.93 -22.90
C ALA A 194 5.85 19.07 -23.37
N ARG A 195 6.62 17.97 -23.37
CA ARG A 195 8.01 17.98 -23.86
C ARG A 195 8.11 18.30 -25.35
N ARG A 196 7.25 17.74 -26.19
CA ARG A 196 7.21 18.06 -27.62
C ARG A 196 6.90 19.54 -27.87
N ALA A 197 5.99 20.12 -27.07
CA ALA A 197 5.65 21.53 -27.15
C ALA A 197 6.84 22.44 -26.83
N VAL A 198 7.62 22.09 -25.77
CA VAL A 198 8.84 22.84 -25.38
C VAL A 198 9.97 22.67 -26.40
N ALA A 199 10.10 21.47 -26.97
CA ALA A 199 11.14 21.18 -27.96
C ALA A 199 10.99 21.96 -29.29
N GLY A 200 9.75 22.37 -29.64
CA GLY A 200 9.45 23.07 -30.89
C GLY A 200 9.69 22.20 -32.16
N LYS A 201 9.23 22.70 -33.31
CA LYS A 201 9.36 21.98 -34.60
C LYS A 201 10.81 21.90 -35.15
N ASN A 202 11.74 22.68 -34.60
CA ASN A 202 13.10 22.86 -35.12
C ASN A 202 14.21 22.51 -34.13
N THR A 203 13.98 21.59 -33.20
CA THR A 203 15.02 21.22 -32.20
C THR A 203 16.11 20.37 -32.81
N VAL A 204 17.33 20.89 -32.72
CA VAL A 204 18.61 20.24 -33.10
C VAL A 204 18.97 19.08 -32.12
N PHE A 205 18.17 18.84 -31.09
CA PHE A 205 18.44 17.81 -30.08
C PHE A 205 17.47 16.62 -30.21
N PRO A 206 17.87 15.53 -30.90
CA PRO A 206 17.05 14.30 -31.02
C PRO A 206 16.69 13.67 -29.69
N SER A 207 17.48 13.94 -28.64
CA SER A 207 17.24 13.42 -27.26
C SER A 207 15.92 13.90 -26.61
N LEU A 208 15.34 15.01 -27.08
CA LEU A 208 14.06 15.52 -26.59
C LEU A 208 12.85 14.72 -27.13
N ASN A 209 13.02 13.96 -28.20
CA ASN A 209 11.96 13.14 -28.79
C ASN A 209 11.89 11.71 -28.22
N VAL A 210 12.88 11.29 -27.42
CA VAL A 210 12.90 9.97 -26.81
C VAL A 210 12.12 10.01 -25.49
N MET A 211 11.07 9.16 -25.38
CA MET A 211 10.35 8.99 -24.13
C MET A 211 11.24 8.36 -23.07
N PRO A 212 11.27 8.91 -21.86
CA PRO A 212 11.89 8.22 -20.75
C PRO A 212 11.07 6.98 -20.40
N THR A 213 11.75 5.88 -20.09
CA THR A 213 11.12 4.75 -19.42
C THR A 213 10.95 5.09 -17.94
N ILE A 214 9.82 4.71 -17.35
CA ILE A 214 9.63 4.85 -15.91
C ILE A 214 10.70 4.00 -15.21
N ALA A 215 11.38 4.57 -14.23
CA ALA A 215 12.39 3.90 -13.42
C ALA A 215 11.92 3.62 -11.99
N GLY A 216 10.91 4.37 -11.54
CA GLY A 216 10.34 4.19 -10.21
C GLY A 216 9.13 5.10 -9.99
N ILE A 217 8.25 4.64 -9.10
CA ILE A 217 7.08 5.39 -8.65
C ILE A 217 7.05 5.34 -7.12
N GLU A 218 6.95 6.49 -6.50
CA GLU A 218 6.90 6.65 -5.05
C GLU A 218 5.62 7.39 -4.67
N PHE A 219 4.75 6.74 -3.89
CA PHE A 219 3.50 7.35 -3.40
C PHE A 219 3.72 8.19 -2.15
N ARG A 220 4.84 8.03 -1.48
CA ARG A 220 5.15 8.62 -0.19
C ARG A 220 6.61 9.10 -0.13
N ASP A 221 7.05 9.85 -1.14
CA ASP A 221 8.37 10.51 -1.09
C ASP A 221 8.37 11.61 -0.03
N LYS A 222 9.37 11.58 0.84
CA LYS A 222 9.58 12.56 1.92
C LYS A 222 10.75 13.49 1.64
N THR A 223 11.53 13.23 0.61
CA THR A 223 12.79 13.89 0.38
C THR A 223 12.65 15.33 -0.09
N LEU A 224 11.56 15.62 -0.81
CA LEU A 224 11.34 16.95 -1.40
C LEU A 224 10.47 17.87 -0.51
N HIS A 225 9.48 17.31 0.21
CA HIS A 225 8.46 18.11 0.88
C HIS A 225 8.28 17.76 2.37
N GLY A 226 9.11 16.86 2.92
CA GLY A 226 8.96 16.32 4.27
C GLY A 226 7.92 15.20 4.36
N TRP A 227 7.78 14.62 5.53
CA TRP A 227 6.89 13.48 5.75
C TRP A 227 5.40 13.90 5.82
N LYS A 228 5.10 15.04 6.43
CA LYS A 228 3.71 15.53 6.56
C LYS A 228 3.11 15.96 5.22
N LYS A 229 3.96 16.46 4.30
CA LYS A 229 3.57 16.92 2.96
C LYS A 229 4.11 16.01 1.85
N TYR A 230 4.22 14.72 2.13
CA TYR A 230 4.80 13.76 1.19
C TYR A 230 4.34 13.92 -0.25
N GLY A 231 5.26 13.61 -1.16
CA GLY A 231 5.05 13.70 -2.60
C GLY A 231 4.65 12.37 -3.25
N PHE A 232 3.91 12.48 -4.34
CA PHE A 232 3.79 11.45 -5.37
C PHE A 232 4.81 11.74 -6.46
N ILE A 233 5.76 10.82 -6.68
CA ILE A 233 6.87 11.03 -7.60
C ILE A 233 6.92 9.92 -8.64
N VAL A 234 7.11 10.31 -9.90
CA VAL A 234 7.47 9.41 -11.00
C VAL A 234 8.88 9.76 -11.46
N ARG A 235 9.78 8.79 -11.42
CA ARG A 235 11.14 8.88 -11.90
C ARG A 235 11.29 8.16 -13.23
N GLY A 236 12.14 8.66 -14.10
CA GLY A 236 12.42 8.06 -15.40
C GLY A 236 13.88 8.01 -15.75
N LYS A 237 14.22 7.15 -16.69
CA LYS A 237 15.53 7.03 -17.32
C LYS A 237 15.44 7.40 -18.79
N PHE A 238 16.42 8.13 -19.26
CA PHE A 238 16.60 8.41 -20.69
C PHE A 238 17.65 7.44 -21.25
N ALA A 239 17.40 6.89 -22.44
CA ALA A 239 18.29 5.92 -23.08
C ALA A 239 19.75 6.42 -23.22
N LEU A 240 19.95 7.73 -23.40
CA LEU A 240 21.27 8.36 -23.54
C LEU A 240 21.97 8.66 -22.19
N LYS A 241 21.28 8.56 -21.06
CA LYS A 241 21.79 8.80 -19.71
C LYS A 241 21.21 7.77 -18.74
N ALA A 242 21.49 6.50 -19.00
CA ALA A 242 20.90 5.37 -18.29
C ALA A 242 21.15 5.37 -16.76
N GLU A 243 22.18 6.06 -16.29
CA GLU A 243 22.55 6.09 -14.88
C GLU A 243 21.82 7.17 -14.05
N GLN A 244 21.18 8.16 -14.68
CA GLN A 244 20.52 9.26 -13.98
C GLN A 244 19.00 9.07 -13.95
N ASN A 245 18.45 8.83 -12.76
CA ASN A 245 17.02 8.90 -12.51
C ASN A 245 16.57 10.37 -12.50
N THR A 246 15.79 10.77 -13.50
CA THR A 246 15.23 12.12 -13.58
C THR A 246 13.81 12.13 -13.01
N VAL A 247 13.48 13.13 -12.22
CA VAL A 247 12.09 13.34 -11.77
C VAL A 247 11.27 13.78 -12.99
N LEU A 248 10.28 12.98 -13.37
CA LEU A 248 9.34 13.25 -14.47
C LEU A 248 8.10 13.98 -13.96
N LEU A 249 7.62 13.61 -12.78
CA LEU A 249 6.47 14.20 -12.09
C LEU A 249 6.78 14.24 -10.60
N SER A 250 6.44 15.35 -9.97
CA SER A 250 6.51 15.51 -8.52
C SER A 250 5.37 16.42 -8.08
N ASP A 251 4.37 15.83 -7.43
CA ASP A 251 3.22 16.53 -6.87
C ASP A 251 3.11 16.23 -5.38
N ILE A 252 2.69 17.20 -4.58
CA ILE A 252 2.28 16.94 -3.21
C ILE A 252 1.00 16.10 -3.24
N HIS A 253 0.84 15.19 -2.27
CA HIS A 253 -0.26 14.21 -2.23
C HIS A 253 -1.67 14.82 -2.38
N ASN A 254 -1.87 16.04 -1.88
CA ASN A 254 -3.16 16.75 -1.98
C ASN A 254 -3.34 17.55 -3.29
N GLU A 255 -2.35 17.57 -4.16
CA GLU A 255 -2.39 18.19 -5.49
C GLU A 255 -2.48 17.14 -6.60
N ASN A 256 -1.80 16.02 -6.43
CA ASN A 256 -1.82 14.94 -7.40
C ASN A 256 -3.23 14.37 -7.60
N PRO A 257 -3.78 14.32 -8.83
CA PRO A 257 -5.15 13.89 -9.07
C PRO A 257 -5.43 12.45 -8.59
N PHE A 258 -4.51 11.51 -8.84
CA PHE A 258 -4.70 10.14 -8.39
C PHE A 258 -4.71 10.05 -6.86
N MET A 259 -3.77 10.71 -6.19
CA MET A 259 -3.74 10.72 -4.73
C MET A 259 -4.97 11.38 -4.13
N ARG A 260 -5.46 12.47 -4.73
CA ARG A 260 -6.70 13.13 -4.29
C ARG A 260 -7.91 12.21 -4.41
N GLY A 261 -8.10 11.57 -5.56
CA GLY A 261 -9.23 10.65 -5.74
C GLY A 261 -9.18 9.47 -4.76
N PHE A 262 -7.98 8.97 -4.43
CA PHE A 262 -7.77 7.96 -3.40
C PHE A 262 -8.11 8.48 -1.99
N LEU A 263 -7.55 9.60 -1.58
CA LEU A 263 -7.71 10.16 -0.24
C LEU A 263 -9.15 10.66 0.04
N PHE A 264 -9.88 11.05 -1.01
CA PHE A 264 -11.31 11.41 -0.94
C PHE A 264 -12.24 10.21 -1.18
N ASP A 265 -11.73 8.97 -1.16
CA ASP A 265 -12.52 7.73 -1.21
C ASP A 265 -13.37 7.57 -2.49
N ILE A 266 -12.96 8.20 -3.63
CA ILE A 266 -13.76 8.20 -4.87
C ILE A 266 -13.79 6.80 -5.50
N TYR A 267 -12.64 6.10 -5.55
CA TYR A 267 -12.52 4.83 -6.28
C TYR A 267 -11.86 3.73 -5.47
N LEU A 268 -12.19 3.65 -4.17
CA LEU A 268 -11.83 2.49 -3.36
C LEU A 268 -12.65 1.26 -3.74
N ARG A 269 -12.08 0.09 -3.48
CA ARG A 269 -12.76 -1.19 -3.64
C ARG A 269 -14.04 -1.22 -2.79
N PRO A 270 -15.19 -1.68 -3.35
CA PRO A 270 -16.47 -1.72 -2.61
C PRO A 270 -16.39 -2.41 -1.27
N SER A 271 -15.61 -3.51 -1.15
CA SER A 271 -15.42 -4.22 0.12
C SER A 271 -14.65 -3.42 1.17
N CYS A 272 -13.85 -2.42 0.79
CA CYS A 272 -13.12 -1.57 1.74
C CYS A 272 -14.04 -0.67 2.55
N TYR A 273 -15.19 -0.27 2.00
CA TYR A 273 -16.20 0.52 2.71
C TYR A 273 -16.96 -0.28 3.79
N ARG A 274 -16.83 -1.60 3.77
CA ARG A 274 -17.43 -2.54 4.74
C ARG A 274 -16.41 -3.60 5.16
N CYS A 275 -15.16 -3.15 5.35
CA CYS A 275 -14.05 -4.03 5.66
C CYS A 275 -14.26 -4.71 7.01
N LYS A 276 -14.22 -6.03 7.03
CA LYS A 276 -14.37 -6.86 8.23
C LYS A 276 -13.03 -7.18 8.91
N CYS A 277 -11.90 -6.76 8.35
CA CYS A 277 -10.57 -7.13 8.83
C CYS A 277 -9.86 -5.99 9.59
N LYS A 278 -10.57 -4.93 9.96
CA LYS A 278 -10.05 -3.84 10.80
C LYS A 278 -10.14 -4.18 12.28
N ASN A 279 -9.63 -3.28 13.14
CA ASN A 279 -9.75 -3.37 14.59
C ASN A 279 -9.11 -4.64 15.18
N GLY A 280 -7.92 -5.03 14.68
CA GLY A 280 -7.20 -6.21 15.18
C GLY A 280 -7.76 -7.57 14.74
N VAL A 281 -8.77 -7.59 13.87
CA VAL A 281 -9.38 -8.84 13.36
C VAL A 281 -8.41 -9.62 12.43
N SER A 282 -7.38 -8.97 11.91
CA SER A 282 -6.34 -9.64 11.10
C SER A 282 -5.52 -10.67 11.89
N HIS A 283 -5.44 -10.51 13.22
CA HIS A 283 -4.57 -11.29 14.10
C HIS A 283 -3.09 -11.23 13.71
N SER A 284 -2.65 -10.09 13.16
CA SER A 284 -1.23 -9.85 12.89
C SER A 284 -0.42 -9.79 14.20
N ASP A 285 0.84 -10.16 14.15
CA ASP A 285 1.74 -10.02 15.30
C ASP A 285 2.05 -8.57 15.61
N LEU A 286 2.21 -7.75 14.56
CA LEU A 286 2.44 -6.31 14.64
C LEU A 286 1.55 -5.59 13.63
N THR A 287 1.06 -4.40 14.00
CA THR A 287 0.47 -3.44 13.07
C THR A 287 1.36 -2.22 12.98
N ILE A 288 1.75 -1.83 11.77
CA ILE A 288 2.58 -0.65 11.53
C ILE A 288 1.79 0.45 10.84
N ALA A 289 2.11 1.71 11.16
CA ALA A 289 1.43 2.86 10.56
C ALA A 289 2.30 4.12 10.58
N ASP A 290 1.80 5.20 9.99
CA ASP A 290 2.23 6.55 10.32
C ASP A 290 1.74 6.91 11.71
N PHE A 291 2.52 7.65 12.48
CA PHE A 291 2.06 8.22 13.75
C PHE A 291 1.52 9.64 13.50
N TRP A 292 0.33 9.75 12.93
CA TRP A 292 -0.31 11.05 12.77
C TRP A 292 -0.62 11.67 14.13
N GLY A 293 -0.41 12.97 14.26
CA GLY A 293 -0.56 13.70 15.53
C GLY A 293 0.65 13.59 16.48
N ILE A 294 1.80 13.12 15.99
CA ILE A 294 3.02 13.04 16.79
C ILE A 294 3.46 14.41 17.31
N ASP A 295 3.25 15.46 16.52
CA ASP A 295 3.52 16.86 16.87
C ASP A 295 2.63 17.40 17.99
N GLU A 296 1.47 16.79 18.21
CA GLU A 296 0.58 17.12 19.33
C GLU A 296 0.87 16.27 20.57
N LEU A 297 1.09 14.96 20.37
CA LEU A 297 1.23 13.98 21.46
C LEU A 297 2.65 13.88 22.02
N ILE A 298 3.68 13.93 21.15
CA ILE A 298 5.09 13.80 21.53
C ILE A 298 5.93 14.74 20.65
N PRO A 299 5.80 16.07 20.79
CA PRO A 299 6.38 17.04 19.86
C PRO A 299 7.91 17.00 19.75
N ASP A 300 8.61 16.64 20.83
CA ASP A 300 10.06 16.46 20.85
C ASP A 300 10.55 15.25 20.06
N PHE A 301 9.64 14.35 19.68
CA PHE A 301 9.94 13.19 18.88
C PHE A 301 9.68 13.39 17.38
N ASP A 302 9.07 14.51 16.98
CA ASP A 302 8.81 14.85 15.59
C ASP A 302 9.99 15.61 14.96
N ASP A 303 10.40 15.18 13.77
CA ASP A 303 11.47 15.82 12.99
C ASP A 303 11.11 15.93 11.50
N ASP A 304 9.83 15.68 11.15
CA ASP A 304 9.27 15.66 9.79
C ASP A 304 9.97 14.67 8.80
N LYS A 305 10.76 13.72 9.33
CA LYS A 305 11.39 12.65 8.54
C LYS A 305 10.60 11.34 8.58
N GLY A 306 9.46 11.32 9.27
CA GLY A 306 8.56 10.17 9.43
C GLY A 306 8.73 9.47 10.77
N VAL A 307 7.67 9.47 11.55
CA VAL A 307 7.53 8.68 12.78
C VAL A 307 6.54 7.55 12.52
N GLY A 308 6.96 6.32 12.76
CA GLY A 308 6.09 5.15 12.67
C GLY A 308 5.32 4.94 13.97
N MET A 309 4.10 4.42 13.85
CA MET A 309 3.36 3.84 14.96
C MET A 309 3.47 2.31 14.85
N VAL A 310 3.77 1.65 15.96
CA VAL A 310 3.74 0.19 16.07
C VAL A 310 2.74 -0.20 17.14
N LEU A 311 1.75 -1.00 16.75
CA LEU A 311 0.87 -1.70 17.67
C LEU A 311 1.43 -3.11 17.83
N ILE A 312 1.79 -3.48 19.04
CA ILE A 312 2.23 -4.83 19.39
C ILE A 312 0.99 -5.65 19.74
N ASN A 313 0.69 -6.67 18.94
CA ASN A 313 -0.56 -7.42 19.08
C ASN A 313 -0.35 -8.78 19.76
N THR A 314 0.88 -9.34 19.73
CA THR A 314 1.21 -10.64 20.32
C THR A 314 2.55 -10.59 21.07
N GLU A 315 2.77 -11.52 22.00
CA GLU A 315 4.07 -11.69 22.68
C GLU A 315 5.20 -12.00 21.68
N LYS A 316 4.90 -12.78 20.63
CA LYS A 316 5.87 -13.04 19.55
C LYS A 316 6.27 -11.74 18.85
N GLY A 317 5.30 -10.89 18.53
CA GLY A 317 5.56 -9.56 17.97
C GLY A 317 6.39 -8.69 18.88
N LYS A 318 6.12 -8.73 20.20
CA LYS A 318 6.89 -8.01 21.22
C LYS A 318 8.35 -8.43 21.24
N HIS A 319 8.61 -9.73 21.30
CA HIS A 319 10.00 -10.25 21.32
C HIS A 319 10.82 -9.83 20.10
N ILE A 320 10.21 -9.81 18.92
CA ILE A 320 10.90 -9.33 17.72
C ILE A 320 11.11 -7.82 17.78
N PHE A 321 10.08 -7.06 18.18
CA PHE A 321 10.16 -5.60 18.26
C PHE A 321 11.27 -5.12 19.22
N GLU A 322 11.43 -5.74 20.38
CA GLU A 322 12.44 -5.41 21.38
C GLU A 322 13.89 -5.58 20.86
N ARG A 323 14.10 -6.40 19.82
CA ARG A 323 15.40 -6.60 19.18
C ARG A 323 15.74 -5.55 18.14
N LEU A 324 14.76 -4.77 17.70
CA LEU A 324 14.97 -3.77 16.64
C LEU A 324 15.82 -2.59 17.13
N SER A 325 16.79 -2.19 16.32
CA SER A 325 17.57 -0.97 16.55
C SER A 325 16.76 0.29 16.21
N MET A 326 15.78 0.60 17.06
CA MET A 326 14.87 1.74 16.88
C MET A 326 15.04 2.75 18.01
N GLU A 327 14.76 4.00 17.71
CA GLU A 327 14.44 4.99 18.75
C GLU A 327 12.94 4.91 18.99
N VAL A 328 12.52 4.81 20.26
CA VAL A 328 11.12 4.51 20.60
C VAL A 328 10.60 5.42 21.71
N ARG A 329 9.31 5.68 21.69
CA ARG A 329 8.55 6.32 22.79
C ARG A 329 7.25 5.55 23.00
N LEU A 330 6.98 5.17 24.24
CA LEU A 330 5.72 4.52 24.60
C LEU A 330 4.56 5.51 24.43
N SER A 331 3.45 5.03 23.96
CA SER A 331 2.21 5.81 23.79
C SER A 331 0.99 5.02 24.27
N VAL A 332 -0.17 5.63 24.26
CA VAL A 332 -1.41 5.03 24.73
C VAL A 332 -2.42 4.95 23.58
N LEU A 333 -3.09 3.80 23.44
CA LEU A 333 -4.02 3.54 22.34
C LEU A 333 -5.16 4.57 22.27
N SER A 334 -5.70 4.99 23.44
CA SER A 334 -6.77 5.98 23.49
C SER A 334 -6.38 7.34 22.91
N ASP A 335 -5.12 7.71 23.03
CA ASP A 335 -4.62 9.03 22.63
C ASP A 335 -4.30 9.06 21.12
N VAL A 336 -3.79 7.96 20.58
CA VAL A 336 -3.40 7.88 19.16
C VAL A 336 -4.58 7.58 18.23
N MET A 337 -5.62 6.88 18.69
CA MET A 337 -6.74 6.46 17.84
C MET A 337 -7.59 7.59 17.28
N PRO A 338 -7.88 8.68 17.98
CA PRO A 338 -8.61 9.82 17.42
C PRO A 338 -7.95 10.41 16.17
N LEU A 339 -6.61 10.40 16.13
CA LEU A 339 -5.80 10.91 15.02
C LEU A 339 -5.50 9.84 13.95
N ASN A 340 -5.76 8.57 14.28
CA ASN A 340 -5.47 7.39 13.45
C ASN A 340 -6.71 6.48 13.27
N GLY A 341 -7.88 7.07 13.03
CA GLY A 341 -9.18 6.37 12.97
C GLY A 341 -9.27 5.21 11.97
N GLY A 342 -8.32 5.12 11.03
CA GLY A 342 -8.19 3.99 10.10
C GLY A 342 -8.03 2.61 10.75
N PHE A 343 -7.71 2.52 12.04
CA PHE A 343 -7.66 1.26 12.79
C PHE A 343 -9.05 0.62 12.96
N LYS A 344 -10.03 1.40 13.42
CA LYS A 344 -11.39 0.90 13.72
C LYS A 344 -12.37 1.11 12.59
N GLU A 345 -12.31 2.26 11.93
CA GLU A 345 -13.36 2.72 11.05
C GLU A 345 -13.08 2.40 9.58
N CYS A 346 -14.12 1.96 8.88
CA CYS A 346 -14.12 1.88 7.44
C CYS A 346 -14.37 3.27 6.84
N ARG A 347 -13.74 3.55 5.71
CA ARG A 347 -14.06 4.77 4.95
C ARG A 347 -15.49 4.69 4.43
N LYS A 348 -16.12 5.83 4.22
CA LYS A 348 -17.43 5.92 3.57
C LYS A 348 -17.24 6.16 2.08
N PRO A 349 -18.06 5.57 1.20
CA PRO A 349 -17.95 5.85 -0.22
C PRO A 349 -18.24 7.33 -0.47
N HIS A 350 -17.42 7.96 -1.32
CA HIS A 350 -17.66 9.33 -1.74
C HIS A 350 -19.04 9.45 -2.43
N PRO A 351 -19.87 10.46 -2.15
CA PRO A 351 -21.22 10.59 -2.74
C PRO A 351 -21.24 10.56 -4.28
N LYS A 352 -20.15 11.01 -4.91
CA LYS A 352 -20.02 11.03 -6.38
C LYS A 352 -19.29 9.80 -6.94
N ARG A 353 -19.08 8.72 -6.14
CA ARG A 353 -18.38 7.51 -6.58
C ARG A 353 -19.01 6.89 -7.84
N ALA A 354 -20.32 6.68 -7.83
CA ALA A 354 -21.03 6.11 -8.98
C ALA A 354 -20.87 6.98 -10.23
N PHE A 355 -20.96 8.29 -10.09
CA PHE A 355 -20.78 9.23 -11.19
C PHE A 355 -19.34 9.23 -11.73
N PHE A 356 -18.33 9.04 -10.85
CA PHE A 356 -16.95 8.84 -11.28
C PHE A 356 -16.83 7.63 -12.22
N PHE A 357 -17.34 6.45 -11.81
CA PHE A 357 -17.22 5.24 -12.61
C PHE A 357 -18.06 5.28 -13.90
N GLN A 358 -19.19 5.99 -13.91
CA GLN A 358 -19.94 6.24 -15.14
C GLN A 358 -19.10 7.02 -16.17
N ARG A 359 -18.45 8.11 -15.78
CA ARG A 359 -17.57 8.90 -16.66
C ARG A 359 -16.30 8.12 -17.02
N PHE A 360 -15.76 7.35 -16.08
CA PHE A 360 -14.62 6.47 -16.31
C PHE A 360 -14.95 5.42 -17.38
N ALA A 361 -16.11 4.76 -17.30
CA ALA A 361 -16.58 3.80 -18.32
C ALA A 361 -16.82 4.47 -19.69
N ALA A 362 -17.25 5.73 -19.72
CA ALA A 362 -17.38 6.52 -20.93
C ALA A 362 -16.03 6.93 -21.57
N GLY A 363 -14.90 6.61 -20.94
CA GLY A 363 -13.57 6.86 -21.50
C GLY A 363 -12.99 8.24 -21.16
N GLU A 364 -13.61 9.02 -20.27
CA GLU A 364 -13.08 10.31 -19.86
C GLU A 364 -11.77 10.16 -19.07
N ALA A 365 -10.89 11.16 -19.17
CA ALA A 365 -9.61 11.18 -18.50
C ALA A 365 -9.76 11.24 -16.97
N VAL A 366 -9.00 10.40 -16.26
CA VAL A 366 -9.04 10.34 -14.79
C VAL A 366 -8.76 11.69 -14.15
N ASN A 367 -7.74 12.41 -14.67
CA ASN A 367 -7.38 13.74 -14.18
C ASN A 367 -8.53 14.74 -14.30
N SER A 368 -9.25 14.72 -15.43
CA SER A 368 -10.42 15.59 -15.67
C SER A 368 -11.55 15.28 -14.70
N ILE A 369 -11.91 13.98 -14.59
CA ILE A 369 -13.01 13.55 -13.72
C ILE A 369 -12.73 13.95 -12.26
N VAL A 370 -11.55 13.64 -11.74
CA VAL A 370 -11.18 13.93 -10.34
C VAL A 370 -11.18 15.43 -10.08
N LYS A 371 -10.61 16.22 -11.00
CA LYS A 371 -10.59 17.69 -10.90
C LYS A 371 -11.99 18.26 -10.79
N ASP A 372 -12.89 17.82 -11.64
CA ASP A 372 -14.29 18.30 -11.66
C ASP A 372 -15.06 17.88 -10.40
N LEU A 373 -14.92 16.62 -9.99
CA LEU A 373 -15.64 16.09 -8.83
C LEU A 373 -15.19 16.71 -7.51
N LEU A 374 -13.91 17.02 -7.40
CA LEU A 374 -13.27 17.61 -6.20
C LEU A 374 -13.05 19.12 -6.33
N HIS A 375 -13.63 19.76 -7.35
CA HIS A 375 -13.58 21.21 -7.48
C HIS A 375 -14.38 21.86 -6.33
N VAL A 376 -13.70 22.68 -5.54
CA VAL A 376 -14.31 23.52 -4.51
C VAL A 376 -14.48 24.91 -5.10
N PRO A 377 -15.69 25.41 -5.27
CA PRO A 377 -15.94 26.76 -5.77
C PRO A 377 -15.21 27.81 -4.91
N LEU A 378 -14.74 28.90 -5.54
CA LEU A 378 -13.96 29.95 -4.87
C LEU A 378 -14.68 30.52 -3.64
N TRP A 379 -15.99 30.68 -3.69
CA TRP A 379 -16.78 31.19 -2.56
C TRP A 379 -16.74 30.25 -1.33
N GLN A 380 -16.71 28.93 -1.52
CA GLN A 380 -16.55 27.97 -0.40
C GLN A 380 -15.12 27.95 0.16
N ARG A 381 -14.11 28.33 -0.62
CA ARG A 381 -12.74 28.49 -0.14
C ARG A 381 -12.61 29.70 0.78
N VAL A 382 -13.34 30.79 0.46
CA VAL A 382 -13.35 32.01 1.25
C VAL A 382 -14.06 31.80 2.59
N VAL A 383 -15.19 31.06 2.63
CA VAL A 383 -15.90 30.76 3.89
C VAL A 383 -15.04 29.93 4.86
N ARG A 384 -14.28 28.96 4.35
CA ARG A 384 -13.34 28.17 5.19
C ARG A 384 -12.12 28.95 5.69
N TRP A 385 -11.91 30.16 5.21
CA TRP A 385 -10.82 31.04 5.63
C TRP A 385 -11.26 32.00 6.73
N ILE A 386 -12.58 32.12 6.93
CA ILE A 386 -13.22 33.04 7.90
C ILE A 386 -13.72 32.29 9.16
N GLU A 387 -13.88 30.96 9.07
CA GLU A 387 -14.12 30.05 10.21
C GLU A 387 -12.80 29.53 10.80
#